data_c15e2fd2661129d520e3a9d1a65261af
#
_entry.id   c15e2fd2661129d520e3a9d1a65261af
#
_cell.length_a   1.000
_cell.length_b   1.000
_cell.length_c   1.000
_cell.angle_alpha   90.00
_cell.angle_beta   90.00
_cell.angle_gamma   90.00
#
_symmetry.space_group_name_H-M   'P 1'
#
loop_
_entity.id
_entity.type
_entity.pdbx_description
1 polymer ?
#
loop_
_entity_poly.entity_id
_entity_poly.type
_entity_poly.pdbx_seq_one_letter_code
_entity_poly.pdbx_strand_id
1 'polypeptide(L)'
;MEDTQIIALYLSRQEAAIGETAKKYGGYINQIAYNILRCREDTEEIAADTYLAAWNAIPPEVPRVLKHFLSRIARNLAFDRLDYITAKRRDVHMITLLSELDACLADPRSDVEAAVDAKLAAGSVNRFLFQLDKKDCAVFLSRYYYSLTIAEIADKLGLTERNVKYRLSCLRQKLRRQLEKEGISV
;
A
#
# COMPACT_ATOMS: atom_id res chain seq x y z
N MET A 1 -3.13 -21.25 -7.18
CA MET A 1 -2.57 -21.79 -5.91
C MET A 1 -3.00 -20.90 -4.75
N GLU A 2 -3.24 -21.44 -3.56
CA GLU A 2 -3.60 -20.65 -2.37
C GLU A 2 -2.38 -19.94 -1.77
N ASP A 3 -2.61 -18.80 -1.07
CA ASP A 3 -1.51 -17.98 -0.51
C ASP A 3 -0.61 -18.77 0.45
N THR A 4 -1.21 -19.61 1.28
CA THR A 4 -0.49 -20.46 2.23
C THR A 4 0.49 -21.41 1.53
N GLN A 5 0.09 -21.94 0.38
CA GLN A 5 0.94 -22.84 -0.41
C GLN A 5 2.08 -22.05 -1.07
N ILE A 6 1.81 -20.84 -1.59
CA ILE A 6 2.85 -19.97 -2.17
C ILE A 6 3.86 -19.58 -1.09
N ILE A 7 3.40 -19.20 0.11
CA ILE A 7 4.28 -18.88 1.24
C ILE A 7 5.14 -20.08 1.64
N ALA A 8 4.56 -21.30 1.64
CA ALA A 8 5.32 -22.53 1.92
C ALA A 8 6.45 -22.77 0.90
N LEU A 9 6.22 -22.46 -0.38
CA LEU A 9 7.26 -22.52 -1.42
C LEU A 9 8.40 -21.52 -1.15
N TYR A 10 8.07 -20.28 -0.73
CA TYR A 10 9.10 -19.30 -0.33
C TYR A 10 9.91 -19.78 0.87
N LEU A 11 9.24 -20.31 1.89
CA LEU A 11 9.90 -20.80 3.11
C LEU A 11 10.84 -22.00 2.80
N SER A 12 10.44 -22.85 1.87
CA SER A 12 11.26 -23.99 1.42
C SER A 12 12.27 -23.64 0.31
N ARG A 13 12.41 -22.34 -0.03
CA ARG A 13 13.33 -21.83 -1.05
C ARG A 13 13.17 -22.51 -2.42
N GLN A 14 11.92 -22.79 -2.81
CA GLN A 14 11.61 -23.31 -4.13
C GLN A 14 11.33 -22.17 -5.11
N GLU A 15 12.07 -22.10 -6.20
CA GLU A 15 11.93 -21.04 -7.24
C GLU A 15 10.52 -20.97 -7.84
N ALA A 16 9.77 -22.07 -7.80
CA ALA A 16 8.35 -22.10 -8.19
C ALA A 16 7.49 -21.04 -7.45
N ALA A 17 7.92 -20.61 -6.25
CA ALA A 17 7.25 -19.54 -5.50
C ALA A 17 7.12 -18.24 -6.32
N ILE A 18 8.19 -17.87 -7.03
CA ILE A 18 8.23 -16.66 -7.86
C ILE A 18 7.22 -16.78 -9.02
N GLY A 19 7.24 -17.91 -9.72
CA GLY A 19 6.33 -18.17 -10.84
C GLY A 19 4.86 -18.18 -10.43
N GLU A 20 4.52 -18.82 -9.31
CA GLU A 20 3.15 -18.86 -8.80
C GLU A 20 2.69 -17.49 -8.26
N THR A 21 3.59 -16.71 -7.69
CA THR A 21 3.33 -15.33 -7.29
C THR A 21 3.05 -14.45 -8.51
N ALA A 22 3.89 -14.52 -9.52
CA ALA A 22 3.71 -13.76 -10.76
C ALA A 22 2.39 -14.12 -11.47
N LYS A 23 2.05 -15.41 -11.52
CA LYS A 23 0.79 -15.89 -12.11
C LYS A 23 -0.44 -15.39 -11.35
N LYS A 24 -0.40 -15.36 -10.02
CA LYS A 24 -1.54 -14.98 -9.18
C LYS A 24 -1.66 -13.46 -9.03
N TYR A 25 -0.55 -12.76 -8.82
CA TYR A 25 -0.52 -11.36 -8.40
C TYR A 25 0.12 -10.41 -9.42
N GLY A 26 0.65 -10.93 -10.55
CA GLY A 26 1.37 -10.13 -11.53
C GLY A 26 0.54 -8.97 -12.10
N GLY A 27 -0.72 -9.22 -12.47
CA GLY A 27 -1.63 -8.17 -12.96
C GLY A 27 -1.88 -7.08 -11.90
N TYR A 28 -2.04 -7.47 -10.64
CA TYR A 28 -2.27 -6.56 -9.53
C TYR A 28 -1.03 -5.72 -9.20
N ILE A 29 0.16 -6.34 -9.17
CA ILE A 29 1.44 -5.66 -8.94
C ILE A 29 1.73 -4.67 -10.06
N ASN A 30 1.54 -5.09 -11.32
CA ASN A 30 1.71 -4.22 -12.48
C ASN A 30 0.76 -3.02 -12.45
N GLN A 31 -0.48 -3.22 -12.03
CA GLN A 31 -1.43 -2.11 -11.90
C GLN A 31 -1.01 -1.09 -10.84
N ILE A 32 -0.52 -1.56 -9.67
CA ILE A 32 0.02 -0.68 -8.63
C ILE A 32 1.18 0.15 -9.18
N ALA A 33 2.18 -0.50 -9.77
CA ALA A 33 3.36 0.17 -10.29
C ALA A 33 3.02 1.14 -11.43
N TYR A 34 2.15 0.74 -12.37
CA TYR A 34 1.72 1.60 -13.48
C TYR A 34 0.93 2.82 -13.01
N ASN A 35 0.08 2.69 -12.00
CA ASN A 35 -0.67 3.81 -11.45
C ASN A 35 0.26 4.90 -10.88
N ILE A 36 1.41 4.50 -10.34
CA ILE A 36 2.42 5.39 -9.78
C ILE A 36 3.34 5.96 -10.86
N LEU A 37 3.90 5.11 -11.71
CA LEU A 37 4.99 5.48 -12.63
C LEU A 37 4.51 5.96 -13.99
N ARG A 38 3.33 5.51 -14.44
CA ARG A 38 2.77 5.81 -15.78
C ARG A 38 3.74 5.48 -16.93
N CYS A 39 4.68 4.59 -16.70
CA CYS A 39 5.67 4.10 -17.65
C CYS A 39 5.65 2.56 -17.64
N ARG A 40 5.55 1.95 -18.81
CA ARG A 40 5.40 0.49 -18.93
C ARG A 40 6.71 -0.23 -18.60
N GLU A 41 7.82 0.28 -19.09
CA GLU A 41 9.14 -0.29 -18.85
C GLU A 41 9.49 -0.30 -17.37
N ASP A 42 9.32 0.85 -16.69
CA ASP A 42 9.53 0.95 -15.25
C ASP A 42 8.57 0.04 -14.46
N THR A 43 7.34 -0.12 -14.94
CA THR A 43 6.35 -1.01 -14.31
C THR A 43 6.79 -2.47 -14.32
N GLU A 44 7.30 -2.94 -15.45
CA GLU A 44 7.79 -4.32 -15.62
C GLU A 44 9.03 -4.56 -14.74
N GLU A 45 9.94 -3.57 -14.64
CA GLU A 45 11.09 -3.61 -13.75
C GLU A 45 10.67 -3.72 -12.28
N ILE A 46 9.77 -2.85 -11.83
CA ILE A 46 9.25 -2.88 -10.45
C ILE A 46 8.54 -4.19 -10.11
N ALA A 47 7.83 -4.78 -11.06
CA ALA A 47 7.20 -6.09 -10.85
C ALA A 47 8.25 -7.18 -10.60
N ALA A 48 9.31 -7.23 -11.40
CA ALA A 48 10.42 -8.16 -11.22
C ALA A 48 11.14 -7.94 -9.88
N ASP A 49 11.43 -6.68 -9.54
CA ASP A 49 12.06 -6.30 -8.27
C ASP A 49 11.17 -6.66 -7.07
N THR A 50 9.84 -6.56 -7.21
CA THR A 50 8.90 -6.96 -6.16
C THR A 50 9.01 -8.46 -5.86
N TYR A 51 9.14 -9.30 -6.89
CA TYR A 51 9.33 -10.75 -6.70
C TYR A 51 10.67 -11.07 -6.05
N LEU A 52 11.74 -10.40 -6.48
CA LEU A 52 13.06 -10.56 -5.90
C LEU A 52 13.10 -10.11 -4.43
N ALA A 53 12.49 -8.98 -4.12
CA ALA A 53 12.40 -8.47 -2.76
C ALA A 53 11.58 -9.42 -1.86
N ALA A 54 10.48 -9.97 -2.35
CA ALA A 54 9.69 -10.97 -1.63
C ALA A 54 10.51 -12.25 -1.40
N TRP A 55 11.26 -12.72 -2.40
CA TRP A 55 12.17 -13.86 -2.28
C TRP A 55 13.23 -13.64 -1.21
N ASN A 56 13.79 -12.47 -1.13
CA ASN A 56 14.82 -12.13 -0.16
C ASN A 56 14.26 -11.93 1.26
N ALA A 57 13.03 -11.44 1.38
CA ALA A 57 12.40 -11.18 2.67
C ALA A 57 11.80 -12.44 3.31
N ILE A 58 11.36 -13.42 2.54
CA ILE A 58 10.76 -14.67 3.03
C ILE A 58 11.73 -15.84 2.80
N PRO A 59 12.29 -16.50 3.83
CA PRO A 59 12.31 -16.13 5.23
C PRO A 59 13.33 -15.01 5.52
N PRO A 60 13.35 -14.35 6.69
CA PRO A 60 12.66 -14.75 7.93
C PRO A 60 11.23 -14.21 8.09
N GLU A 61 10.77 -13.25 7.26
CA GLU A 61 9.41 -12.75 7.34
C GLU A 61 8.41 -13.81 6.90
N VAL A 62 7.28 -13.92 7.62
CA VAL A 62 6.16 -14.78 7.26
C VAL A 62 4.89 -13.92 7.15
N PRO A 63 4.50 -13.49 5.96
CA PRO A 63 3.35 -12.62 5.79
C PRO A 63 2.04 -13.36 6.11
N ARG A 64 1.15 -12.73 6.89
CA ARG A 64 -0.19 -13.26 7.15
C ARG A 64 -1.08 -13.20 5.91
N VAL A 65 -0.94 -12.15 5.09
CA VAL A 65 -1.66 -11.92 3.84
C VAL A 65 -0.64 -11.56 2.77
N LEU A 66 -0.40 -12.49 1.85
CA LEU A 66 0.61 -12.35 0.81
C LEU A 66 0.32 -11.15 -0.11
N LYS A 67 -0.93 -10.92 -0.47
CA LYS A 67 -1.36 -9.77 -1.28
C LYS A 67 -0.91 -8.44 -0.68
N HIS A 68 -1.12 -8.23 0.62
CA HIS A 68 -0.74 -6.99 1.30
C HIS A 68 0.77 -6.82 1.41
N PHE A 69 1.49 -7.92 1.63
CA PHE A 69 2.94 -7.92 1.68
C PHE A 69 3.55 -7.50 0.35
N LEU A 70 3.11 -8.12 -0.75
CA LEU A 70 3.58 -7.80 -2.10
C LEU A 70 3.21 -6.37 -2.52
N SER A 71 1.99 -5.92 -2.21
CA SER A 71 1.57 -4.56 -2.55
C SER A 71 2.37 -3.49 -1.79
N ARG A 72 2.77 -3.75 -0.54
CA ARG A 72 3.68 -2.87 0.21
C ARG A 72 5.03 -2.75 -0.50
N ILE A 73 5.62 -3.88 -0.88
CA ILE A 73 6.91 -3.90 -1.58
C ILE A 73 6.82 -3.15 -2.91
N ALA A 74 5.82 -3.48 -3.74
CA ALA A 74 5.63 -2.86 -5.04
C ALA A 74 5.46 -1.33 -4.95
N ARG A 75 4.68 -0.86 -3.99
CA ARG A 75 4.51 0.59 -3.77
C ARG A 75 5.80 1.27 -3.35
N ASN A 76 6.50 0.71 -2.38
CA ASN A 76 7.76 1.29 -1.91
C ASN A 76 8.76 1.41 -3.07
N LEU A 77 8.97 0.34 -3.85
CA LEU A 77 9.85 0.35 -5.00
C LEU A 77 9.41 1.35 -6.07
N ALA A 78 8.12 1.40 -6.39
CA ALA A 78 7.57 2.32 -7.37
C ALA A 78 7.74 3.79 -6.95
N PHE A 79 7.58 4.10 -5.65
CA PHE A 79 7.80 5.46 -5.17
C PHE A 79 9.27 5.84 -5.09
N ASP A 80 10.13 4.93 -4.66
CA ASP A 80 11.58 5.16 -4.69
C ASP A 80 12.05 5.44 -6.14
N ARG A 81 11.49 4.73 -7.13
CA ARG A 81 11.74 4.99 -8.55
C ARG A 81 11.17 6.35 -9.00
N LEU A 82 9.95 6.69 -8.59
CA LEU A 82 9.34 7.99 -8.89
C LEU A 82 10.14 9.13 -8.28
N ASP A 83 10.60 9.00 -7.04
CA ASP A 83 11.47 9.99 -6.37
C ASP A 83 12.80 10.17 -7.12
N TYR A 84 13.40 9.08 -7.59
CA TYR A 84 14.60 9.13 -8.42
C TYR A 84 14.36 9.89 -9.73
N ILE A 85 13.25 9.61 -10.42
CA ILE A 85 12.90 10.26 -11.69
C ILE A 85 12.48 11.72 -11.49
N THR A 86 11.79 12.03 -10.38
CA THR A 86 11.16 13.33 -10.12
C THR A 86 11.87 14.16 -9.07
N ALA A 87 13.16 13.97 -8.82
CA ALA A 87 13.96 14.62 -7.76
C ALA A 87 13.78 16.16 -7.60
N LYS A 88 12.85 16.77 -8.33
CA LYS A 88 12.50 18.21 -8.30
C LYS A 88 11.03 18.54 -7.94
N ARG A 89 10.11 17.58 -7.67
CA ARG A 89 8.68 17.90 -7.47
C ARG A 89 8.02 17.15 -6.32
N ARG A 90 8.11 17.66 -5.09
CA ARG A 90 7.40 17.13 -3.89
C ARG A 90 5.86 17.14 -3.98
N ASP A 91 5.27 18.00 -4.81
CA ASP A 91 3.80 18.13 -4.91
C ASP A 91 3.15 17.04 -5.77
N VAL A 92 3.85 16.49 -6.75
CA VAL A 92 3.33 15.41 -7.63
C VAL A 92 3.08 14.11 -6.87
N HIS A 93 3.89 13.84 -5.84
CA HIS A 93 3.81 12.66 -5.00
C HIS A 93 2.44 12.51 -4.30
N MET A 94 1.90 13.60 -3.75
CA MET A 94 0.63 13.58 -3.02
C MET A 94 -0.57 13.32 -3.95
N ILE A 95 -0.56 13.91 -5.15
CA ILE A 95 -1.66 13.75 -6.13
C ILE A 95 -1.68 12.31 -6.66
N THR A 96 -0.51 11.74 -6.96
CA THR A 96 -0.38 10.36 -7.42
C THR A 96 -0.85 9.36 -6.36
N LEU A 97 -0.54 9.61 -5.08
CA LEU A 97 -0.99 8.85 -3.94
C LEU A 97 -2.50 8.75 -3.83
N LEU A 98 -3.18 9.88 -3.92
CA LEU A 98 -4.64 9.95 -3.82
C LEU A 98 -5.31 9.23 -4.99
N SER A 99 -4.77 9.37 -6.22
CA SER A 99 -5.33 8.70 -7.40
C SER A 99 -5.14 7.17 -7.35
N GLU A 100 -4.08 6.68 -6.74
CA GLU A 100 -3.85 5.25 -6.59
C GLU A 100 -4.72 4.62 -5.49
N LEU A 101 -4.97 5.38 -4.42
CA LEU A 101 -5.91 4.95 -3.39
C LEU A 101 -7.31 4.69 -3.98
N ASP A 102 -7.80 5.59 -4.83
CA ASP A 102 -9.07 5.41 -5.55
C ASP A 102 -9.06 4.15 -6.44
N ALA A 103 -7.97 3.89 -7.14
CA ALA A 103 -7.83 2.72 -8.01
C ALA A 103 -7.76 1.40 -7.23
N CYS A 104 -7.12 1.38 -6.06
CA CYS A 104 -7.02 0.20 -5.20
C CYS A 104 -8.35 -0.15 -4.50
N LEU A 105 -9.20 0.85 -4.26
CA LEU A 105 -10.51 0.67 -3.65
C LEU A 105 -11.58 0.19 -4.67
N ALA A 106 -11.28 0.29 -5.97
CA ALA A 106 -12.17 -0.06 -7.07
C ALA A 106 -11.93 -1.48 -7.63
N ASP A 107 -11.33 -2.44 -6.89
CA ASP A 107 -11.12 -3.82 -7.37
C ASP A 107 -12.47 -4.56 -7.51
N PRO A 108 -12.96 -4.85 -8.75
CA PRO A 108 -14.28 -5.44 -8.98
C PRO A 108 -14.36 -6.95 -8.71
N ARG A 109 -13.33 -7.59 -8.15
CA ARG A 109 -13.25 -9.05 -7.95
C ARG A 109 -13.51 -9.51 -6.50
N SER A 110 -13.94 -8.59 -5.65
CA SER A 110 -14.36 -8.93 -4.28
C SER A 110 -15.84 -9.36 -4.27
N ASP A 111 -16.17 -10.37 -3.46
CA ASP A 111 -17.53 -10.90 -3.23
C ASP A 111 -18.57 -9.77 -3.11
N VAL A 112 -19.73 -9.94 -3.79
CA VAL A 112 -20.68 -8.84 -4.05
C VAL A 112 -21.24 -8.21 -2.77
N GLU A 113 -21.42 -8.93 -1.67
CA GLU A 113 -21.88 -8.38 -0.38
C GLU A 113 -20.76 -7.75 0.43
N ALA A 114 -19.58 -8.38 0.51
CA ALA A 114 -18.38 -7.78 1.10
C ALA A 114 -17.88 -6.58 0.29
N ALA A 115 -18.19 -6.50 -1.01
CA ALA A 115 -17.83 -5.38 -1.88
C ALA A 115 -18.69 -4.14 -1.65
N VAL A 116 -19.93 -4.24 -1.20
CA VAL A 116 -20.78 -3.09 -0.87
C VAL A 116 -20.30 -2.43 0.42
N ASP A 117 -20.04 -3.21 1.47
CA ASP A 117 -19.54 -2.70 2.74
C ASP A 117 -18.11 -2.16 2.59
N ALA A 118 -17.27 -2.83 1.80
CA ALA A 118 -15.93 -2.35 1.48
C ALA A 118 -15.95 -1.05 0.65
N LYS A 119 -16.87 -0.89 -0.31
CA LYS A 119 -17.04 0.37 -1.07
C LYS A 119 -17.55 1.51 -0.20
N LEU A 120 -18.48 1.26 0.71
CA LEU A 120 -18.96 2.26 1.66
C LEU A 120 -17.86 2.70 2.61
N ALA A 121 -17.11 1.74 3.18
CA ALA A 121 -15.96 2.04 4.04
C ALA A 121 -14.85 2.77 3.28
N ALA A 122 -14.56 2.38 2.05
CA ALA A 122 -13.59 3.05 1.18
C ALA A 122 -13.98 4.49 0.87
N GLY A 123 -15.25 4.74 0.51
CA GLY A 123 -15.76 6.08 0.30
C GLY A 123 -15.67 6.96 1.55
N SER A 124 -15.88 6.36 2.72
CA SER A 124 -15.75 7.05 4.01
C SER A 124 -14.30 7.44 4.32
N VAL A 125 -13.37 6.50 4.10
CA VAL A 125 -11.92 6.77 4.26
C VAL A 125 -11.45 7.85 3.30
N ASN A 126 -11.91 7.84 2.04
CA ASN A 126 -11.57 8.89 1.08
C ASN A 126 -12.07 10.25 1.54
N ARG A 127 -13.36 10.37 1.95
CA ARG A 127 -13.88 11.62 2.51
C ARG A 127 -13.06 12.10 3.71
N PHE A 128 -12.65 11.18 4.59
CA PHE A 128 -11.79 11.48 5.71
C PHE A 128 -10.45 12.08 5.25
N LEU A 129 -9.77 11.45 4.29
CA LEU A 129 -8.48 11.91 3.77
C LEU A 129 -8.57 13.31 3.15
N PHE A 130 -9.64 13.59 2.40
CA PHE A 130 -9.86 14.92 1.82
C PHE A 130 -10.09 16.05 2.85
N GLN A 131 -10.52 15.69 4.08
CA GLN A 131 -10.73 16.66 5.18
C GLN A 131 -9.44 16.92 5.99
N LEU A 132 -8.40 16.13 5.79
CA LEU A 132 -7.15 16.29 6.51
C LEU A 132 -6.28 17.40 5.90
N ASP A 133 -5.49 18.03 6.75
CA ASP A 133 -4.40 18.87 6.25
C ASP A 133 -3.32 18.01 5.56
N LYS A 134 -2.50 18.65 4.73
CA LYS A 134 -1.45 17.96 3.93
C LYS A 134 -0.49 17.12 4.79
N LYS A 135 -0.15 17.58 6.01
CA LYS A 135 0.78 16.87 6.89
C LYS A 135 0.13 15.64 7.53
N ASP A 136 -1.10 15.77 8.01
CA ASP A 136 -1.85 14.67 8.61
C ASP A 136 -2.18 13.60 7.56
N CYS A 137 -2.55 14.01 6.34
CA CYS A 137 -2.77 13.11 5.22
C CYS A 137 -1.48 12.33 4.88
N ALA A 138 -0.34 13.02 4.77
CA ALA A 138 0.96 12.38 4.51
C ALA A 138 1.33 11.37 5.60
N VAL A 139 1.16 11.72 6.89
CA VAL A 139 1.43 10.81 8.02
C VAL A 139 0.52 9.59 7.97
N PHE A 140 -0.78 9.79 7.69
CA PHE A 140 -1.76 8.70 7.61
C PHE A 140 -1.43 7.74 6.47
N LEU A 141 -1.24 8.26 5.25
CA LEU A 141 -0.90 7.47 4.09
C LEU A 141 0.43 6.74 4.27
N SER A 142 1.46 7.42 4.77
CA SER A 142 2.76 6.78 5.06
C SER A 142 2.62 5.56 5.96
N ARG A 143 1.74 5.63 6.97
CA ARG A 143 1.55 4.51 7.91
C ARG A 143 0.68 3.39 7.36
N TYR A 144 -0.51 3.73 6.79
CA TYR A 144 -1.54 2.74 6.48
C TYR A 144 -1.51 2.27 5.03
N TYR A 145 -1.05 3.12 4.15
CA TYR A 145 -0.95 2.77 2.73
C TYR A 145 0.45 2.26 2.37
N TYR A 146 1.51 2.97 2.80
CA TYR A 146 2.90 2.56 2.55
C TYR A 146 3.46 1.59 3.58
N SER A 147 2.77 1.40 4.72
CA SER A 147 3.22 0.54 5.83
C SER A 147 4.58 0.93 6.40
N LEU A 148 4.96 2.20 6.29
CA LEU A 148 6.22 2.70 6.86
C LEU A 148 6.22 2.61 8.37
N THR A 149 7.37 2.40 8.95
CA THR A 149 7.59 2.48 10.40
C THR A 149 7.49 3.92 10.88
N ILE A 150 7.30 4.11 12.18
CA ILE A 150 7.23 5.45 12.77
C ILE A 150 8.53 6.21 12.58
N ALA A 151 9.68 5.51 12.66
CA ALA A 151 10.99 6.09 12.43
C ALA A 151 11.16 6.59 10.99
N GLU A 152 10.80 5.76 9.99
CA GLU A 152 10.86 6.15 8.57
C GLU A 152 9.93 7.32 8.25
N ILE A 153 8.72 7.36 8.84
CA ILE A 153 7.80 8.50 8.68
C ILE A 153 8.39 9.77 9.29
N ALA A 154 8.99 9.65 10.46
CA ALA A 154 9.62 10.78 11.14
C ALA A 154 10.76 11.37 10.31
N ASP A 155 11.62 10.52 9.77
CA ASP A 155 12.74 10.91 8.90
C ASP A 155 12.25 11.56 7.60
N LYS A 156 11.37 10.87 6.83
CA LYS A 156 10.82 11.36 5.55
C LYS A 156 10.08 12.70 5.65
N LEU A 157 9.36 12.93 6.76
CA LEU A 157 8.53 14.12 6.92
C LEU A 157 9.19 15.22 7.79
N GLY A 158 10.42 15.02 8.26
CA GLY A 158 11.11 15.97 9.15
C GLY A 158 10.37 16.15 10.47
N LEU A 159 9.82 15.09 11.02
CA LEU A 159 9.07 15.08 12.29
C LEU A 159 9.82 14.28 13.36
N THR A 160 9.46 14.46 14.63
CA THR A 160 9.89 13.54 15.68
C THR A 160 8.97 12.31 15.74
N GLU A 161 9.49 11.14 16.11
CA GLU A 161 8.67 9.94 16.30
C GLU A 161 7.49 10.17 17.25
N ARG A 162 7.71 10.97 18.32
CA ARG A 162 6.66 11.34 19.27
C ARG A 162 5.53 12.10 18.56
N ASN A 163 5.86 13.01 17.67
CA ASN A 163 4.88 13.78 16.90
C ASN A 163 4.10 12.86 15.96
N VAL A 164 4.78 11.94 15.26
CA VAL A 164 4.14 10.95 14.39
C VAL A 164 3.17 10.06 15.19
N LYS A 165 3.59 9.51 16.32
CA LYS A 165 2.75 8.69 17.21
C LYS A 165 1.50 9.46 17.67
N TYR A 166 1.67 10.70 18.08
CA TYR A 166 0.57 11.56 18.52
C TYR A 166 -0.44 11.83 17.38
N ARG A 167 0.05 12.26 16.20
CA ARG A 167 -0.80 12.49 15.03
C ARG A 167 -1.58 11.25 14.63
N LEU A 168 -0.92 10.10 14.52
CA LEU A 168 -1.58 8.83 14.20
C LEU A 168 -2.66 8.44 15.22
N SER A 169 -2.44 8.71 16.49
CA SER A 169 -3.45 8.48 17.54
C SER A 169 -4.67 9.36 17.34
N CYS A 170 -4.47 10.66 17.11
CA CYS A 170 -5.56 11.60 16.85
C CYS A 170 -6.32 11.26 15.56
N LEU A 171 -5.61 10.89 14.49
CA LEU A 171 -6.21 10.52 13.20
C LEU A 171 -7.06 9.27 13.30
N ARG A 172 -6.60 8.23 14.02
CA ARG A 172 -7.41 7.03 14.30
C ARG A 172 -8.70 7.35 15.02
N GLN A 173 -8.65 8.20 16.04
CA GLN A 173 -9.84 8.62 16.78
C GLN A 173 -10.83 9.40 15.91
N LYS A 174 -10.31 10.30 15.05
CA LYS A 174 -11.15 11.07 14.11
C LYS A 174 -11.82 10.14 13.10
N LEU A 175 -11.06 9.21 12.49
CA LEU A 175 -11.58 8.25 11.53
C LEU A 175 -12.65 7.35 12.18
N ARG A 176 -12.36 6.81 13.36
CA ARG A 176 -13.32 5.98 14.09
C ARG A 176 -14.65 6.71 14.32
N ARG A 177 -14.60 7.95 14.81
CA ARG A 177 -15.82 8.76 15.01
C ARG A 177 -16.60 9.01 13.71
N GLN A 178 -15.89 9.16 12.60
CA GLN A 178 -16.54 9.33 11.29
C GLN A 178 -17.23 8.03 10.85
N LEU A 179 -16.55 6.90 10.95
CA LEU A 179 -17.12 5.59 10.60
C LEU A 179 -18.33 5.23 11.47
N GLU A 180 -18.25 5.48 12.78
CA GLU A 180 -19.37 5.30 13.71
C GLU A 180 -20.59 6.17 13.34
N LYS A 181 -20.37 7.43 12.93
CA LYS A 181 -21.45 8.32 12.46
C LYS A 181 -22.10 7.85 11.16
N GLU A 182 -21.36 7.16 10.31
CA GLU A 182 -21.83 6.61 9.05
C GLU A 182 -22.40 5.18 9.20
N GLY A 183 -22.50 4.67 10.44
CA GLY A 183 -23.07 3.35 10.74
C GLY A 183 -22.14 2.19 10.36
N ILE A 184 -20.85 2.46 10.11
CA ILE A 184 -19.86 1.46 9.77
C ILE A 184 -19.22 0.94 11.07
N SER A 185 -19.45 -0.34 11.38
CA SER A 185 -18.88 -1.01 12.55
C SER A 185 -17.38 -1.23 12.37
N VAL A 186 -16.53 -0.80 13.35
CA VAL A 186 -15.06 -0.91 13.32
C VAL A 186 -14.56 -1.65 14.57
#